data_ea00c63781c9cdb4ca72a8a71bfbfce0
#
_entry.id   ea00c63781c9cdb4ca72a8a71bfbfce0
#
_cell.length_a   1.000
_cell.length_b   1.000
_cell.length_c   1.000
_cell.angle_alpha   90.00
_cell.angle_beta   90.00
_cell.angle_gamma   90.00
#
_symmetry.space_group_name_H-M   'P 1'
#
loop_
_entity.id
_entity.type
_entity.pdbx_description
1 polymer ?
#
loop_
_entity_poly.entity_id
_entity_poly.type
_entity_poly.pdbx_seq_one_letter_code
_entity_poly.pdbx_strand_id
1 'polypeptide(L)'
;TDDNETGSNTSSGNIPAQNSKPSRRKETAPRAGKTKLKVDKVVVHEVDEYYTLPEGGRFMNRNGMPDVWEYRVIEHVRAHNVEHVYKVARVKLADGTFTNTMEHPLKNLGGIFSPDLLARLLCLKYDFSMPENRQIRLLAREGIHISNTTLNSYIHNGIAKLREFMEDVFKEFVQQAKYLMVDETTELVGVETPEGKAYRRKYLWAFFAKHVKLVYYHYNNGSRASDVAKTFLEH
;
A
#
# COMPACT_ATOMS: atom_id res chain seq x y z
N THR A 1 33.62 -29.73 59.76
CA THR A 1 32.71 -30.80 60.18
C THR A 1 31.63 -30.92 59.13
N ASP A 2 31.84 -31.85 58.36
CA ASP A 2 31.18 -33.16 58.13
C ASP A 2 30.08 -33.00 57.08
N ASP A 3 30.30 -33.54 55.97
CA ASP A 3 30.29 -34.92 55.47
C ASP A 3 29.04 -35.28 54.72
N ASN A 4 29.29 -35.88 53.52
CA ASN A 4 28.66 -37.04 52.96
C ASN A 4 27.30 -36.85 52.22
N GLU A 5 26.97 -37.52 51.21
CA GLU A 5 27.55 -38.58 50.34
C GLU A 5 26.66 -38.69 49.11
N THR A 6 27.25 -38.97 48.00
CA THR A 6 26.87 -39.89 46.90
C THR A 6 25.45 -40.49 46.86
N GLY A 7 24.89 -40.43 45.69
CA GLY A 7 23.73 -41.25 45.30
C GLY A 7 23.43 -41.17 43.81
N SER A 8 24.22 -41.89 43.02
CA SER A 8 23.87 -42.26 41.64
C SER A 8 22.59 -43.12 41.62
N ASN A 9 21.62 -42.77 40.82
CA ASN A 9 20.66 -43.75 40.35
C ASN A 9 20.21 -43.42 38.92
N THR A 10 20.79 -44.11 38.00
CA THR A 10 20.29 -44.31 36.65
C THR A 10 18.96 -45.05 36.72
N SER A 11 17.90 -44.41 36.27
CA SER A 11 16.66 -45.07 35.93
C SER A 11 16.22 -44.56 34.57
N SER A 12 16.45 -45.43 33.57
CA SER A 12 15.86 -45.30 32.24
C SER A 12 14.36 -45.52 32.34
N GLY A 13 13.60 -44.46 32.43
CA GLY A 13 12.14 -44.46 32.34
C GLY A 13 11.71 -44.10 30.93
N ASN A 14 11.21 -45.08 30.20
CA ASN A 14 10.47 -44.91 28.95
C ASN A 14 9.36 -43.89 29.13
N ILE A 15 9.52 -42.68 28.53
CA ILE A 15 8.43 -41.74 28.40
C ILE A 15 7.62 -42.16 27.17
N PRO A 16 6.35 -42.54 27.32
CA PRO A 16 5.51 -42.85 26.17
C PRO A 16 5.32 -41.56 25.35
N ALA A 17 5.53 -41.70 24.04
CA ALA A 17 5.26 -40.66 23.08
C ALA A 17 3.83 -40.11 23.29
N GLN A 18 3.70 -38.91 23.82
CA GLN A 18 2.43 -38.21 23.83
C GLN A 18 2.06 -37.89 22.37
N ASN A 19 1.04 -38.62 21.89
CA ASN A 19 0.31 -38.29 20.70
C ASN A 19 -0.14 -36.82 20.81
N SER A 20 0.61 -35.90 20.20
CA SER A 20 0.17 -34.53 20.02
C SER A 20 -1.06 -34.55 19.11
N LYS A 21 -2.23 -34.39 19.71
CA LYS A 21 -3.46 -34.15 18.97
C LYS A 21 -3.19 -33.01 17.96
N PRO A 22 -3.62 -33.17 16.70
CA PRO A 22 -3.42 -32.10 15.72
C PRO A 22 -4.02 -30.81 16.30
N SER A 23 -3.19 -29.77 16.39
CA SER A 23 -3.59 -28.44 16.79
C SER A 23 -4.81 -28.06 15.94
N ARG A 24 -5.96 -27.93 16.59
CA ARG A 24 -7.16 -27.37 15.98
C ARG A 24 -6.73 -26.04 15.35
N ARG A 25 -6.71 -25.97 14.01
CA ARG A 25 -6.60 -24.71 13.29
C ARG A 25 -7.57 -23.76 13.98
N LYS A 26 -7.05 -22.71 14.65
CA LYS A 26 -7.89 -21.61 15.11
C LYS A 26 -8.69 -21.19 13.90
N GLU A 27 -10.00 -21.30 13.97
CA GLU A 27 -10.89 -20.71 12.99
C GLU A 27 -10.44 -19.26 12.86
N THR A 28 -9.83 -18.96 11.73
CA THR A 28 -9.55 -17.58 11.36
C THR A 28 -10.91 -16.90 11.38
N ALA A 29 -11.05 -15.89 12.21
CA ALA A 29 -12.24 -15.03 12.22
C ALA A 29 -12.63 -14.78 10.77
N PRO A 30 -13.93 -14.88 10.42
CA PRO A 30 -14.37 -14.68 9.04
C PRO A 30 -13.75 -13.39 8.55
N ARG A 31 -13.07 -13.46 7.39
CA ARG A 31 -12.53 -12.27 6.71
C ARG A 31 -13.62 -11.21 6.79
N ALA A 32 -13.29 -10.07 7.40
CA ALA A 32 -14.24 -8.97 7.60
C ALA A 32 -15.00 -8.79 6.29
N GLY A 33 -16.26 -9.19 6.31
CA GLY A 33 -17.10 -9.10 5.14
C GLY A 33 -17.08 -7.67 4.66
N LYS A 34 -17.23 -7.47 3.35
CA LYS A 34 -17.28 -6.22 2.58
C LYS A 34 -17.33 -5.00 3.50
N THR A 35 -16.31 -4.16 3.50
CA THR A 35 -16.19 -2.95 4.30
C THR A 35 -17.57 -2.29 4.40
N LYS A 36 -18.18 -2.30 5.57
CA LYS A 36 -19.47 -1.63 5.79
C LYS A 36 -19.17 -0.13 5.81
N LEU A 37 -19.29 0.48 4.65
CA LEU A 37 -19.17 1.92 4.52
C LEU A 37 -20.51 2.56 4.84
N LYS A 38 -20.51 3.55 5.72
CA LYS A 38 -21.62 4.47 5.82
C LYS A 38 -21.47 5.46 4.67
N VAL A 39 -22.25 5.26 3.65
CA VAL A 39 -22.26 6.08 2.43
C VAL A 39 -23.45 7.02 2.51
N ASP A 40 -23.20 8.31 2.41
CA ASP A 40 -24.25 9.34 2.46
C ASP A 40 -24.95 9.50 1.11
N LYS A 41 -24.23 9.22 0.00
CA LYS A 41 -24.74 9.28 -1.35
C LYS A 41 -24.12 8.16 -2.20
N VAL A 42 -24.96 7.50 -3.00
CA VAL A 42 -24.51 6.56 -4.04
C VAL A 42 -24.83 7.19 -5.39
N VAL A 43 -23.80 7.29 -6.24
CA VAL A 43 -23.93 7.70 -7.64
C VAL A 43 -23.69 6.46 -8.48
N VAL A 44 -24.67 6.09 -9.29
CA VAL A 44 -24.56 4.94 -10.22
C VAL A 44 -24.32 5.48 -11.61
N HIS A 45 -23.26 5.01 -12.26
CA HIS A 45 -22.93 5.32 -13.64
C HIS A 45 -23.31 4.12 -14.51
N GLU A 46 -24.29 4.29 -15.33
CA GLU A 46 -24.75 3.25 -16.27
C GLU A 46 -23.80 3.18 -17.47
N VAL A 47 -23.76 2.01 -18.15
CA VAL A 47 -22.81 1.78 -19.27
C VAL A 47 -23.03 2.77 -20.41
N ASP A 48 -24.25 3.13 -20.71
CA ASP A 48 -24.66 4.04 -21.77
C ASP A 48 -24.28 5.51 -21.51
N GLU A 49 -24.00 5.89 -20.25
CA GLU A 49 -23.52 7.25 -19.91
C GLU A 49 -22.07 7.50 -20.35
N TYR A 50 -21.24 6.47 -20.44
CA TYR A 50 -19.79 6.62 -20.69
C TYR A 50 -19.24 5.75 -21.83
N TYR A 51 -20.07 4.86 -22.41
CA TYR A 51 -19.63 3.96 -23.46
C TYR A 51 -20.63 3.89 -24.61
N THR A 52 -20.12 4.15 -25.82
CA THR A 52 -20.86 3.95 -27.06
C THR A 52 -20.45 2.64 -27.71
N LEU A 53 -21.41 1.76 -27.99
CA LEU A 53 -21.14 0.48 -28.59
C LEU A 53 -20.59 0.66 -30.01
N PRO A 54 -19.39 0.10 -30.35
CA PRO A 54 -18.86 0.15 -31.70
C PRO A 54 -19.78 -0.55 -32.72
N GLU A 55 -19.71 -0.12 -33.98
CA GLU A 55 -20.47 -0.74 -35.07
C GLU A 55 -20.17 -2.24 -35.17
N GLY A 56 -21.19 -3.07 -35.23
CA GLY A 56 -21.09 -4.53 -35.24
C GLY A 56 -20.70 -5.16 -33.90
N GLY A 57 -20.49 -4.37 -32.87
CA GLY A 57 -20.29 -4.85 -31.49
C GLY A 57 -21.59 -5.31 -30.86
N ARG A 58 -21.49 -6.12 -29.80
CA ARG A 58 -22.64 -6.53 -28.97
C ARG A 58 -22.24 -6.76 -27.54
N PHE A 59 -23.10 -6.40 -26.60
CA PHE A 59 -22.94 -6.77 -25.19
C PHE A 59 -23.01 -8.29 -25.03
N MET A 60 -22.20 -8.82 -24.15
CA MET A 60 -22.19 -10.25 -23.85
C MET A 60 -23.23 -10.58 -22.79
N ASN A 61 -23.85 -11.76 -22.95
CA ASN A 61 -24.72 -12.33 -21.94
C ASN A 61 -24.09 -13.56 -21.32
N ARG A 62 -24.29 -13.72 -20.02
CA ARG A 62 -23.92 -14.90 -19.25
C ARG A 62 -25.19 -15.54 -18.69
N ASN A 63 -25.43 -16.80 -19.04
CA ASN A 63 -26.63 -17.54 -18.61
C ASN A 63 -27.96 -16.80 -18.91
N GLY A 64 -28.05 -16.12 -20.06
CA GLY A 64 -29.21 -15.39 -20.45
C GLY A 64 -29.41 -14.01 -19.83
N MET A 65 -28.50 -13.58 -18.95
CA MET A 65 -28.47 -12.24 -18.37
C MET A 65 -27.28 -11.45 -18.90
N PRO A 66 -27.35 -10.10 -18.97
CA PRO A 66 -26.21 -9.27 -19.32
C PRO A 66 -25.01 -9.56 -18.44
N ASP A 67 -23.81 -9.73 -19.07
CA ASP A 67 -22.55 -9.94 -18.35
C ASP A 67 -22.05 -8.58 -17.87
N VAL A 68 -22.67 -8.09 -16.80
CA VAL A 68 -22.43 -6.77 -16.20
C VAL A 68 -21.92 -6.97 -14.78
N TRP A 69 -20.90 -6.21 -14.41
CA TRP A 69 -20.39 -6.15 -13.03
C TRP A 69 -20.14 -4.71 -12.59
N GLU A 70 -19.89 -4.51 -11.31
CA GLU A 70 -19.74 -3.19 -10.70
C GLU A 70 -18.30 -2.97 -10.23
N TYR A 71 -17.74 -1.82 -10.58
CA TYR A 71 -16.61 -1.23 -9.85
C TYR A 71 -17.15 -0.20 -8.86
N ARG A 72 -16.63 -0.23 -7.63
CA ARG A 72 -17.04 0.69 -6.58
C ARG A 72 -15.86 1.57 -6.19
N VAL A 73 -16.03 2.87 -6.29
CA VAL A 73 -15.05 3.89 -5.93
C VAL A 73 -15.62 4.74 -4.82
N ILE A 74 -14.85 4.96 -3.77
CA ILE A 74 -15.24 5.80 -2.64
C ILE A 74 -14.54 7.15 -2.77
N GLU A 75 -15.33 8.18 -2.94
CA GLU A 75 -14.88 9.57 -2.93
C GLU A 75 -15.14 10.20 -1.56
N HIS A 76 -14.14 10.92 -1.02
CA HIS A 76 -14.31 11.74 0.16
C HIS A 76 -14.63 13.18 -0.26
N VAL A 77 -15.87 13.56 -0.11
CA VAL A 77 -16.30 14.95 -0.26
C VAL A 77 -16.38 15.59 1.13
N ARG A 78 -16.07 16.89 1.26
CA ARG A 78 -16.14 17.56 2.55
C ARG A 78 -17.49 17.32 3.20
N ALA A 79 -17.44 16.78 4.43
CA ALA A 79 -18.57 16.42 5.28
C ALA A 79 -19.34 15.14 4.91
N HIS A 80 -19.07 14.44 3.80
CA HIS A 80 -19.71 13.15 3.51
C HIS A 80 -18.86 12.28 2.57
N ASN A 81 -19.12 10.97 2.60
CA ASN A 81 -18.51 10.02 1.68
C ASN A 81 -19.49 9.68 0.56
N VAL A 82 -18.99 9.67 -0.67
CA VAL A 82 -19.77 9.28 -1.86
C VAL A 82 -19.24 7.95 -2.38
N GLU A 83 -20.13 7.00 -2.64
CA GLU A 83 -19.80 5.76 -3.33
C GLU A 83 -20.20 5.89 -4.79
N HIS A 84 -19.22 5.83 -5.70
CA HIS A 84 -19.48 5.75 -7.14
C HIS A 84 -19.51 4.27 -7.55
N VAL A 85 -20.62 3.85 -8.12
CA VAL A 85 -20.81 2.48 -8.62
C VAL A 85 -20.83 2.53 -10.14
N TYR A 86 -19.76 2.00 -10.76
CA TYR A 86 -19.65 1.89 -12.21
C TYR A 86 -20.07 0.50 -12.64
N LYS A 87 -21.15 0.40 -13.41
CA LYS A 87 -21.58 -0.86 -14.03
C LYS A 87 -20.75 -1.10 -15.27
N VAL A 88 -20.11 -2.25 -15.35
CA VAL A 88 -19.19 -2.61 -16.45
C VAL A 88 -19.73 -3.83 -17.15
N ALA A 89 -19.73 -3.80 -18.48
CA ALA A 89 -20.16 -4.90 -19.32
C ALA A 89 -19.02 -5.41 -20.19
N ARG A 90 -19.06 -6.70 -20.54
CA ARG A 90 -18.18 -7.27 -21.53
C ARG A 90 -18.78 -7.11 -22.92
N VAL A 91 -17.99 -6.62 -23.87
CA VAL A 91 -18.34 -6.40 -25.26
C VAL A 91 -17.53 -7.33 -26.15
N LYS A 92 -18.20 -7.96 -27.12
CA LYS A 92 -17.55 -8.64 -28.22
C LYS A 92 -17.48 -7.69 -29.41
N LEU A 93 -16.29 -7.39 -29.88
CA LEU A 93 -16.05 -6.54 -31.06
C LEU A 93 -16.32 -7.29 -32.35
N ALA A 94 -16.41 -6.57 -33.46
CA ALA A 94 -16.70 -7.14 -34.79
C ALA A 94 -15.59 -8.11 -35.27
N ASP A 95 -14.34 -7.90 -34.87
CA ASP A 95 -13.19 -8.76 -35.13
C ASP A 95 -13.16 -10.06 -34.28
N GLY A 96 -14.16 -10.25 -33.40
CA GLY A 96 -14.27 -11.40 -32.53
C GLY A 96 -13.53 -11.28 -31.20
N THR A 97 -12.76 -10.23 -30.98
CA THR A 97 -12.07 -9.96 -29.70
C THR A 97 -13.07 -9.48 -28.63
N PHE A 98 -12.64 -9.55 -27.37
CA PHE A 98 -13.43 -9.13 -26.23
C PHE A 98 -12.78 -7.94 -25.54
N THR A 99 -13.58 -6.97 -25.17
CA THR A 99 -13.17 -5.85 -24.32
C THR A 99 -14.18 -5.59 -23.23
N ASN A 100 -13.80 -4.88 -22.19
CA ASN A 100 -14.71 -4.39 -21.17
C ASN A 100 -15.04 -2.92 -21.48
N THR A 101 -16.25 -2.49 -21.12
CA THR A 101 -16.68 -1.10 -21.35
C THR A 101 -15.85 -0.09 -20.56
N MET A 102 -15.20 -0.54 -19.48
CA MET A 102 -14.31 0.29 -18.66
C MET A 102 -13.25 -0.59 -17.98
N GLU A 103 -12.05 -0.07 -17.82
CA GLU A 103 -11.09 -0.58 -16.85
C GLU A 103 -11.40 -0.03 -15.43
N HIS A 104 -10.88 -0.68 -14.39
CA HIS A 104 -11.08 -0.19 -13.03
C HIS A 104 -10.58 1.25 -12.91
N PRO A 105 -11.41 2.24 -12.48
CA PRO A 105 -11.03 3.66 -12.43
C PRO A 105 -9.76 3.94 -11.64
N LEU A 106 -9.47 3.11 -10.62
CA LEU A 106 -8.32 3.22 -9.75
C LEU A 106 -7.32 2.06 -9.95
N LYS A 107 -7.24 1.49 -11.17
CA LYS A 107 -6.35 0.36 -11.51
C LYS A 107 -4.90 0.61 -11.01
N ASN A 108 -4.42 1.82 -11.21
CA ASN A 108 -3.03 2.18 -10.87
C ASN A 108 -2.81 2.47 -9.38
N LEU A 109 -3.86 2.69 -8.60
CA LEU A 109 -3.76 2.95 -7.16
C LEU A 109 -4.02 1.69 -6.32
N GLY A 110 -4.60 0.65 -6.93
CA GLY A 110 -4.80 -0.64 -6.28
C GLY A 110 -5.80 -0.62 -5.12
N GLY A 111 -6.85 0.21 -5.20
CA GLY A 111 -7.81 0.34 -4.11
C GLY A 111 -9.18 0.84 -4.57
N ILE A 112 -10.05 1.09 -3.59
CA ILE A 112 -11.42 1.60 -3.79
C ILE A 112 -11.55 3.09 -3.42
N PHE A 113 -10.47 3.72 -2.95
CA PHE A 113 -10.50 5.10 -2.47
C PHE A 113 -10.05 6.07 -3.54
N SER A 114 -10.72 7.23 -3.60
CA SER A 114 -10.41 8.28 -4.55
C SER A 114 -9.02 8.88 -4.34
N PRO A 115 -8.43 9.50 -5.38
CA PRO A 115 -7.18 10.26 -5.24
C PRO A 115 -7.23 11.34 -4.16
N ASP A 116 -8.40 11.98 -3.95
CA ASP A 116 -8.58 13.00 -2.90
C ASP A 116 -8.42 12.42 -1.50
N LEU A 117 -8.99 11.24 -1.25
CA LEU A 117 -8.80 10.57 0.03
C LEU A 117 -7.33 10.17 0.22
N LEU A 118 -6.65 9.71 -0.84
CA LEU A 118 -5.22 9.42 -0.79
C LEU A 118 -4.41 10.67 -0.45
N ALA A 119 -4.66 11.79 -1.13
CA ALA A 119 -3.99 13.07 -0.86
C ALA A 119 -4.19 13.50 0.60
N ARG A 120 -5.42 13.39 1.12
CA ARG A 120 -5.72 13.66 2.53
C ARG A 120 -4.90 12.77 3.47
N LEU A 121 -4.81 11.48 3.21
CA LEU A 121 -4.06 10.52 4.04
C LEU A 121 -2.56 10.81 4.04
N LEU A 122 -2.01 11.19 2.88
CA LEU A 122 -0.62 11.61 2.74
C LEU A 122 -0.34 12.89 3.53
N CYS A 123 -1.19 13.91 3.42
CA CYS A 123 -1.08 15.13 4.22
C CYS A 123 -1.15 14.82 5.73
N LEU A 124 -2.13 14.01 6.15
CA LEU A 124 -2.23 13.61 7.55
C LEU A 124 -0.97 12.91 8.06
N LYS A 125 -0.34 12.06 7.22
CA LYS A 125 0.85 11.30 7.60
C LYS A 125 2.10 12.16 7.64
N TYR A 126 2.35 12.94 6.60
CA TYR A 126 3.65 13.59 6.39
C TYR A 126 3.67 15.07 6.80
N ASP A 127 2.57 15.79 6.63
CA ASP A 127 2.47 17.18 7.05
C ASP A 127 2.03 17.31 8.52
N PHE A 128 0.99 16.58 8.90
CA PHE A 128 0.47 16.58 10.27
C PHE A 128 1.08 15.51 11.19
N SER A 129 2.04 14.73 10.71
CA SER A 129 2.71 13.66 11.48
C SER A 129 1.75 12.69 12.18
N MET A 130 0.57 12.45 11.59
CA MET A 130 -0.44 11.57 12.16
C MET A 130 -0.14 10.10 11.87
N PRO A 131 0.13 9.26 12.89
CA PRO A 131 0.35 7.82 12.70
C PRO A 131 -0.86 7.13 12.05
N GLU A 132 -0.61 6.09 11.26
CA GLU A 132 -1.65 5.34 10.53
C GLU A 132 -2.76 4.81 11.45
N ASN A 133 -2.42 4.35 12.65
CA ASN A 133 -3.41 3.91 13.64
C ASN A 133 -4.41 5.03 14.04
N ARG A 134 -3.96 6.28 14.08
CA ARG A 134 -4.84 7.42 14.34
C ARG A 134 -5.68 7.77 13.13
N GLN A 135 -5.11 7.66 11.93
CA GLN A 135 -5.84 7.85 10.67
C GLN A 135 -6.98 6.84 10.54
N ILE A 136 -6.74 5.56 10.85
CA ILE A 136 -7.78 4.52 10.86
C ILE A 136 -8.91 4.86 11.82
N ARG A 137 -8.58 5.33 13.03
CA ARG A 137 -9.59 5.76 13.99
C ARG A 137 -10.40 6.96 13.51
N LEU A 138 -9.74 7.90 12.81
CA LEU A 138 -10.39 9.05 12.20
C LEU A 138 -11.35 8.59 11.11
N LEU A 139 -10.89 7.77 10.17
CA LEU A 139 -11.70 7.21 9.09
C LEU A 139 -12.89 6.40 9.64
N ALA A 140 -12.67 5.60 10.68
CA ALA A 140 -13.75 4.83 11.31
C ALA A 140 -14.86 5.73 11.89
N ARG A 141 -14.52 6.90 12.45
CA ARG A 141 -15.50 7.90 12.91
C ARG A 141 -16.28 8.50 11.75
N GLU A 142 -15.66 8.58 10.57
CA GLU A 142 -16.26 9.05 9.33
C GLU A 142 -17.02 7.93 8.59
N GLY A 143 -17.11 6.73 9.16
CA GLY A 143 -17.82 5.58 8.60
C GLY A 143 -16.97 4.74 7.63
N ILE A 144 -15.68 5.02 7.48
CA ILE A 144 -14.77 4.25 6.62
C ILE A 144 -13.97 3.27 7.49
N HIS A 145 -14.28 1.98 7.40
CA HIS A 145 -13.62 0.93 8.16
C HIS A 145 -12.61 0.18 7.28
N ILE A 146 -11.33 0.40 7.53
CA ILE A 146 -10.21 -0.26 6.81
C ILE A 146 -9.21 -0.87 7.77
N SER A 147 -8.47 -1.88 7.29
CA SER A 147 -7.38 -2.48 8.05
C SER A 147 -6.09 -1.65 7.97
N ASN A 148 -5.18 -1.82 8.93
CA ASN A 148 -3.83 -1.24 8.88
C ASN A 148 -3.11 -1.64 7.58
N THR A 149 -3.20 -2.90 7.19
CA THR A 149 -2.55 -3.42 5.98
C THR A 149 -3.09 -2.73 4.73
N THR A 150 -4.41 -2.54 4.64
CA THR A 150 -5.04 -1.86 3.50
C THR A 150 -4.60 -0.40 3.42
N LEU A 151 -4.63 0.33 4.55
CA LEU A 151 -4.19 1.72 4.59
C LEU A 151 -2.71 1.85 4.21
N ASN A 152 -1.85 1.03 4.80
CA ASN A 152 -0.42 1.03 4.52
C ASN A 152 -0.13 0.76 3.04
N SER A 153 -0.73 -0.29 2.46
CA SER A 153 -0.56 -0.59 1.03
C SER A 153 -1.04 0.55 0.14
N TYR A 154 -2.17 1.18 0.50
CA TYR A 154 -2.71 2.28 -0.27
C TYR A 154 -1.81 3.52 -0.25
N ILE A 155 -1.28 3.88 0.92
CA ILE A 155 -0.30 4.97 1.07
C ILE A 155 0.98 4.66 0.27
N HIS A 156 1.51 3.44 0.37
CA HIS A 156 2.72 3.06 -0.36
C HIS A 156 2.54 3.12 -1.88
N ASN A 157 1.42 2.61 -2.40
CA ASN A 157 1.11 2.68 -3.83
C ASN A 157 0.99 4.14 -4.29
N GLY A 158 0.36 5.00 -3.49
CA GLY A 158 0.24 6.42 -3.78
C GLY A 158 1.59 7.13 -3.83
N ILE A 159 2.47 6.85 -2.86
CA ILE A 159 3.83 7.40 -2.84
C ILE A 159 4.62 6.91 -4.05
N ALA A 160 4.53 5.61 -4.39
CA ALA A 160 5.23 5.06 -5.54
C ALA A 160 4.84 5.79 -6.84
N LYS A 161 3.54 6.08 -7.02
CA LYS A 161 3.04 6.84 -8.17
C LYS A 161 3.48 8.30 -8.17
N LEU A 162 3.44 8.96 -7.02
CA LEU A 162 3.96 10.34 -6.89
C LEU A 162 5.45 10.38 -7.19
N ARG A 163 6.20 9.39 -6.73
CA ARG A 163 7.62 9.27 -6.96
C ARG A 163 7.94 9.14 -8.46
N GLU A 164 7.26 8.25 -9.19
CA GLU A 164 7.41 8.11 -10.64
C GLU A 164 7.26 9.44 -11.37
N PHE A 165 6.35 10.31 -10.89
CA PHE A 165 6.06 11.59 -11.53
C PHE A 165 6.99 12.75 -11.10
N MET A 166 7.44 12.76 -9.85
CA MET A 166 8.09 13.91 -9.23
C MET A 166 9.59 13.73 -9.01
N GLU A 167 10.09 12.48 -8.99
CA GLU A 167 11.47 12.20 -8.57
C GLU A 167 12.50 12.91 -9.46
N ASP A 168 12.36 12.79 -10.76
CA ASP A 168 13.29 13.40 -11.72
C ASP A 168 13.26 14.91 -11.66
N VAL A 169 12.08 15.51 -11.48
CA VAL A 169 11.90 16.97 -11.35
C VAL A 169 12.63 17.48 -10.11
N PHE A 170 12.44 16.85 -8.96
CA PHE A 170 13.10 17.27 -7.72
C PHE A 170 14.60 17.04 -7.77
N LYS A 171 15.04 15.93 -8.35
CA LYS A 171 16.45 15.63 -8.55
C LYS A 171 17.10 16.71 -9.41
N GLU A 172 16.52 17.06 -10.55
CA GLU A 172 17.00 18.10 -11.45
C GLU A 172 17.13 19.45 -10.74
N PHE A 173 16.11 19.88 -10.00
CA PHE A 173 16.17 21.15 -9.23
C PHE A 173 17.31 21.17 -8.22
N VAL A 174 17.61 20.04 -7.58
CA VAL A 174 18.70 19.93 -6.63
C VAL A 174 20.04 19.95 -7.34
N GLN A 175 20.20 19.22 -8.45
CA GLN A 175 21.43 19.14 -9.22
C GLN A 175 21.81 20.48 -9.87
N GLN A 176 20.82 21.28 -10.30
CA GLN A 176 21.04 22.62 -10.86
C GLN A 176 21.33 23.71 -9.79
N ALA A 177 21.32 23.34 -8.51
CA ALA A 177 21.53 24.29 -7.45
C ALA A 177 22.95 24.83 -7.44
N LYS A 178 23.09 26.17 -7.44
CA LYS A 178 24.42 26.86 -7.37
C LYS A 178 25.18 26.49 -6.08
N TYR A 179 24.45 26.29 -4.99
CA TYR A 179 25.00 25.88 -3.69
C TYR A 179 24.13 24.78 -3.13
N LEU A 180 24.77 23.69 -2.76
CA LEU A 180 24.15 22.51 -2.20
C LEU A 180 24.82 22.15 -0.88
N MET A 181 24.01 21.96 0.15
CA MET A 181 24.47 21.36 1.40
C MET A 181 24.18 19.87 1.35
N VAL A 182 25.18 19.05 1.61
CA VAL A 182 25.09 17.59 1.54
C VAL A 182 25.52 17.02 2.88
N ASP A 183 24.68 16.15 3.43
CA ASP A 183 24.96 15.46 4.68
C ASP A 183 24.35 14.06 4.66
N GLU A 184 24.89 13.15 5.46
CA GLU A 184 24.32 11.83 5.64
C GLU A 184 23.72 11.65 7.04
N THR A 185 22.57 11.02 7.12
CA THR A 185 21.96 10.59 8.37
C THR A 185 21.85 9.07 8.44
N THR A 186 21.81 8.53 9.64
CA THR A 186 21.71 7.09 9.85
C THR A 186 20.30 6.65 10.16
N GLU A 187 19.90 5.54 9.54
CA GLU A 187 18.62 4.89 9.79
C GLU A 187 18.81 3.41 10.14
N LEU A 188 17.96 2.88 11.03
CA LEU A 188 17.90 1.46 11.32
C LEU A 188 16.91 0.79 10.36
N VAL A 189 17.47 0.04 9.40
CA VAL A 189 16.69 -0.65 8.38
C VAL A 189 16.60 -2.13 8.69
N GLY A 190 15.38 -2.66 8.68
CA GLY A 190 15.14 -4.10 8.78
C GLY A 190 15.63 -4.79 7.51
N VAL A 191 16.49 -5.78 7.68
CA VAL A 191 16.98 -6.64 6.60
C VAL A 191 16.61 -8.08 6.88
N GLU A 192 16.22 -8.81 5.85
CA GLU A 192 16.02 -10.25 5.96
C GLU A 192 17.37 -10.96 5.89
N THR A 193 17.59 -11.86 6.83
CA THR A 193 18.77 -12.72 6.87
C THR A 193 18.32 -14.18 6.91
N PRO A 194 19.17 -15.14 6.57
CA PRO A 194 18.85 -16.56 6.68
C PRO A 194 18.36 -16.98 8.08
N GLU A 195 18.77 -16.24 9.11
CA GLU A 195 18.44 -16.48 10.51
C GLU A 195 17.18 -15.72 10.98
N GLY A 196 16.58 -14.91 10.09
CA GLY A 196 15.38 -14.11 10.38
C GLY A 196 15.59 -12.61 10.12
N LYS A 197 14.74 -11.78 10.73
CA LYS A 197 14.82 -10.33 10.60
C LYS A 197 15.90 -9.76 11.50
N ALA A 198 16.84 -9.00 10.94
CA ALA A 198 17.85 -8.23 11.64
C ALA A 198 17.73 -6.74 11.33
N TYR A 199 18.23 -5.88 12.22
CA TYR A 199 18.30 -4.44 11.97
C TYR A 199 19.74 -4.05 11.70
N ARG A 200 19.96 -3.31 10.61
CA ARG A 200 21.29 -2.77 10.27
C ARG A 200 21.22 -1.27 10.13
N ARG A 201 22.27 -0.60 10.61
CA ARG A 201 22.44 0.83 10.39
C ARG A 201 22.77 1.06 8.93
N LYS A 202 21.97 1.90 8.29
CA LYS A 202 22.08 2.30 6.89
C LYS A 202 22.13 3.82 6.82
N TYR A 203 22.56 4.37 5.68
CA TYR A 203 22.72 5.79 5.49
C TYR A 203 21.75 6.32 4.43
N LEU A 204 21.18 7.47 4.76
CA LEU A 204 20.33 8.25 3.89
C LEU A 204 21.03 9.58 3.64
N TRP A 205 21.23 9.93 2.38
CA TRP A 205 21.86 11.18 1.98
C TRP A 205 20.80 12.27 1.84
N ALA A 206 21.07 13.44 2.41
CA ALA A 206 20.22 14.62 2.28
C ALA A 206 20.96 15.67 1.45
N PHE A 207 20.33 16.10 0.37
CA PHE A 207 20.80 17.17 -0.51
C PHE A 207 19.89 18.38 -0.35
N PHE A 208 20.38 19.45 0.23
CA PHE A 208 19.60 20.64 0.53
C PHE A 208 19.98 21.81 -0.39
N ALA A 209 19.05 22.18 -1.28
CA ALA A 209 19.14 23.35 -2.14
C ALA A 209 18.49 24.56 -1.45
N LYS A 210 19.27 25.35 -0.72
CA LYS A 210 18.78 26.44 0.14
C LYS A 210 17.98 27.50 -0.61
N HIS A 211 18.37 27.83 -1.85
CA HIS A 211 17.74 28.92 -2.62
C HIS A 211 16.31 28.60 -3.05
N VAL A 212 15.99 27.31 -3.27
CA VAL A 212 14.62 26.82 -3.58
C VAL A 212 13.94 26.19 -2.36
N LYS A 213 14.63 26.13 -1.21
CA LYS A 213 14.14 25.50 0.03
C LYS A 213 13.72 24.05 -0.17
N LEU A 214 14.44 23.32 -1.00
CA LEU A 214 14.17 21.93 -1.34
C LEU A 214 15.20 21.00 -0.69
N VAL A 215 14.75 19.94 -0.06
CA VAL A 215 15.57 18.82 0.40
C VAL A 215 15.22 17.59 -0.41
N TYR A 216 16.23 16.99 -1.03
CA TYR A 216 16.09 15.70 -1.70
C TYR A 216 16.82 14.63 -0.90
N TYR A 217 16.11 13.55 -0.58
CA TYR A 217 16.68 12.41 0.13
C TYR A 217 16.99 11.29 -0.84
N HIS A 218 18.24 10.85 -0.83
CA HIS A 218 18.72 9.76 -1.68
C HIS A 218 19.19 8.55 -0.86
N TYR A 219 18.60 7.39 -1.14
CA TYR A 219 18.98 6.13 -0.52
C TYR A 219 19.61 5.21 -1.56
N ASN A 220 20.93 4.99 -1.43
CA ASN A 220 21.69 4.06 -2.29
C ASN A 220 22.13 2.85 -1.48
N ASN A 221 21.23 1.87 -1.28
CA ASN A 221 21.49 0.66 -0.48
C ASN A 221 22.05 0.93 0.93
N GLY A 222 21.93 2.15 1.41
CA GLY A 222 22.47 2.62 2.68
C GLY A 222 23.98 2.71 2.70
N SER A 223 24.62 2.94 1.57
CA SER A 223 26.06 3.22 1.47
C SER A 223 26.39 4.59 2.05
N ARG A 224 27.51 4.67 2.77
CA ARG A 224 28.14 5.92 3.24
C ARG A 224 29.25 6.40 2.31
N ALA A 225 29.57 5.67 1.25
CA ALA A 225 30.68 6.02 0.36
C ALA A 225 30.46 7.41 -0.26
N SER A 226 31.48 8.25 -0.25
CA SER A 226 31.44 9.61 -0.87
C SER A 226 31.07 9.57 -2.35
N ASP A 227 31.31 8.44 -3.01
CA ASP A 227 30.97 8.24 -4.41
C ASP A 227 29.43 8.27 -4.65
N VAL A 228 28.61 7.98 -3.64
CA VAL A 228 27.15 8.13 -3.73
C VAL A 228 26.77 9.59 -4.03
N ALA A 229 27.36 10.53 -3.26
CA ALA A 229 27.09 11.94 -3.46
C ALA A 229 27.69 12.45 -4.80
N LYS A 230 28.88 11.99 -5.17
CA LYS A 230 29.51 12.34 -6.45
C LYS A 230 28.66 11.88 -7.62
N THR A 231 28.32 10.59 -7.67
CA THR A 231 27.48 10.02 -8.75
C THR A 231 26.12 10.71 -8.86
N PHE A 232 25.54 11.12 -7.73
CA PHE A 232 24.30 11.88 -7.73
C PHE A 232 24.46 13.25 -8.39
N LEU A 233 25.61 13.90 -8.23
CA LEU A 233 25.89 15.26 -8.72
C LEU A 233 26.46 15.30 -10.15
N GLU A 234 27.01 14.20 -10.65
CA GLU A 234 27.63 14.11 -11.99
C GLU A 234 26.62 13.94 -13.14
N HIS A 235 25.33 13.92 -12.87
CA HIS A 235 24.24 13.88 -13.85
C HIS A 235 23.49 15.22 -13.90
#